data_579b08b9be46c3324c7a30d41868868f
#
_entry.id   579b08b9be46c3324c7a30d41868868f
#
_cell.length_a   1.000
_cell.length_b   1.000
_cell.length_c   1.000
_cell.angle_alpha   90.00
_cell.angle_beta   90.00
_cell.angle_gamma   90.00
#
_symmetry.space_group_name_H-M   'P 1'
#
loop_
_entity.id
_entity.type
_entity.pdbx_description
1 polymer ?
#
loop_
_entity_poly.entity_id
_entity_poly.type
_entity_poly.pdbx_seq_one_letter_code
_entity_poly.pdbx_strand_id
1 'polypeptide(L)'
;MTTPARPLIAIPARFAASTSALRYAAEVNARALVEAVWRAGGEPATIHPAEPTAAGVAARLARFDGVLLPGGGDLAPYRYGATDTHDSVYDVDDLQDAFDLEVARRSIDLGLPLLAICRGLQVVNTALGGTLHQDMGGPDREHRHVVHPMAIRRGSLLEQATGAEKVEASCYHHQRVDRTGAGLTITARAADDTVEGLELPGVLGWFAAVQWHPEDTAHEDPAQQGLFDALVGAARDRH
;
A
#
# COMPACT_ATOMS: atom_id res chain seq x y z
N MET A 1 9.54 11.64 32.92
CA MET A 1 8.41 11.51 31.97
C MET A 1 8.74 10.34 31.06
N THR A 2 7.94 9.28 31.07
CA THR A 2 8.10 8.15 30.14
C THR A 2 7.71 8.62 28.74
N THR A 3 8.59 8.46 27.75
CA THR A 3 8.23 8.67 26.35
C THR A 3 7.04 7.75 26.03
N PRO A 4 5.95 8.26 25.42
CA PRO A 4 4.84 7.38 25.03
C PRO A 4 5.34 6.29 24.08
N ALA A 5 4.81 5.08 24.23
CA ALA A 5 5.16 3.97 23.36
C ALA A 5 4.81 4.32 21.89
N ARG A 6 5.69 3.95 20.96
CA ARG A 6 5.43 4.12 19.53
C ARG A 6 4.42 3.07 19.08
N PRO A 7 3.36 3.42 18.33
CA PRO A 7 2.47 2.42 17.74
C PRO A 7 3.24 1.45 16.84
N LEU A 8 2.95 0.16 16.95
CA LEU A 8 3.62 -0.89 16.20
C LEU A 8 2.95 -1.08 14.83
N ILE A 9 3.67 -0.79 13.75
CA ILE A 9 3.16 -0.84 12.38
C ILE A 9 3.69 -2.09 11.67
N ALA A 10 2.79 -3.03 11.34
CA ALA A 10 3.12 -4.22 10.58
C ALA A 10 3.40 -3.89 9.11
N ILE A 11 4.52 -4.36 8.58
CA ILE A 11 4.89 -4.22 7.17
C ILE A 11 5.24 -5.61 6.63
N PRO A 12 4.40 -6.23 5.78
CA PRO A 12 4.75 -7.47 5.10
C PRO A 12 6.09 -7.34 4.37
N ALA A 13 7.00 -8.28 4.61
CA ALA A 13 8.28 -8.32 3.88
C ALA A 13 8.05 -8.60 2.39
N ARG A 14 9.00 -8.22 1.56
CA ARG A 14 9.13 -8.65 0.17
C ARG A 14 10.23 -9.69 0.06
N PHE A 15 9.99 -10.76 -0.70
CA PHE A 15 11.01 -11.73 -1.03
C PHE A 15 12.00 -11.14 -2.04
N ALA A 16 13.27 -11.29 -1.77
CA ALA A 16 14.35 -10.88 -2.65
C ALA A 16 15.28 -12.06 -2.88
N ALA A 17 15.47 -12.45 -4.14
CA ALA A 17 16.36 -13.55 -4.50
C ALA A 17 17.82 -13.28 -4.13
N SER A 18 18.21 -12.01 -4.07
CA SER A 18 19.53 -11.57 -3.64
C SER A 18 19.52 -10.15 -3.11
N THR A 19 20.48 -9.84 -2.23
CA THR A 19 20.81 -8.48 -1.81
C THR A 19 22.31 -8.31 -1.79
N SER A 20 22.81 -7.08 -1.88
CA SER A 20 24.26 -6.81 -1.90
C SER A 20 25.00 -7.21 -0.61
N ALA A 21 24.27 -7.29 0.52
CA ALA A 21 24.86 -7.52 1.84
C ALA A 21 24.72 -8.97 2.32
N LEU A 22 23.90 -9.80 1.68
CA LEU A 22 23.58 -11.15 2.14
C LEU A 22 23.96 -12.21 1.09
N ARG A 23 24.34 -13.40 1.56
CA ARG A 23 24.77 -14.52 0.71
C ARG A 23 23.61 -15.25 0.04
N TYR A 24 22.41 -15.14 0.56
CA TYR A 24 21.22 -15.91 0.16
C TYR A 24 20.03 -14.98 -0.04
N ALA A 25 18.92 -15.54 -0.46
CA ALA A 25 17.64 -14.84 -0.52
C ALA A 25 17.30 -14.16 0.83
N ALA A 26 16.62 -13.04 0.75
CA ALA A 26 16.32 -12.19 1.90
C ALA A 26 14.85 -11.78 1.91
N GLU A 27 14.41 -11.34 3.08
CA GLU A 27 13.19 -10.58 3.23
C GLU A 27 13.57 -9.11 3.44
N VAL A 28 12.94 -8.22 2.67
CA VAL A 28 13.32 -6.81 2.61
C VAL A 28 12.08 -5.91 2.64
N ASN A 29 12.27 -4.68 3.12
CA ASN A 29 11.39 -3.55 2.91
C ASN A 29 12.22 -2.35 2.43
N ALA A 30 11.63 -1.49 1.61
CA ALA A 30 12.30 -0.27 1.17
C ALA A 30 12.68 0.59 2.39
N ARG A 31 13.95 1.00 2.47
CA ARG A 31 14.45 1.78 3.61
C ARG A 31 13.69 3.10 3.78
N ALA A 32 13.40 3.80 2.68
CA ALA A 32 12.66 5.06 2.71
C ALA A 32 11.25 4.90 3.34
N LEU A 33 10.58 3.79 3.07
CA LEU A 33 9.28 3.45 3.65
C LEU A 33 9.37 3.22 5.16
N VAL A 34 10.36 2.44 5.62
CA VAL A 34 10.61 2.19 7.05
C VAL A 34 10.94 3.50 7.77
N GLU A 35 11.79 4.35 7.16
CA GLU A 35 12.16 5.66 7.71
C GLU A 35 10.97 6.64 7.75
N ALA A 36 10.05 6.59 6.79
CA ALA A 36 8.84 7.43 6.80
C ALA A 36 7.91 7.08 7.99
N VAL A 37 7.69 5.79 8.24
CA VAL A 37 6.95 5.32 9.44
C VAL A 37 7.66 5.76 10.73
N TRP A 38 9.00 5.64 10.77
CA TRP A 38 9.79 6.05 11.92
C TRP A 38 9.69 7.56 12.19
N ARG A 39 9.78 8.40 11.15
CA ARG A 39 9.60 9.86 11.26
C ARG A 39 8.22 10.24 11.76
N ALA A 40 7.17 9.50 11.34
CA ALA A 40 5.79 9.67 11.82
C ALA A 40 5.61 9.32 13.31
N GLY A 41 6.64 8.73 13.95
CA GLY A 41 6.57 8.29 15.35
C GLY A 41 5.99 6.90 15.56
N GLY A 42 5.87 6.09 14.50
CA GLY A 42 5.55 4.67 14.56
C GLY A 42 6.81 3.80 14.79
N GLU A 43 6.60 2.57 15.21
CA GLU A 43 7.63 1.51 15.27
C GLU A 43 7.39 0.54 14.11
N PRO A 44 8.18 0.61 13.02
CA PRO A 44 8.01 -0.27 11.87
C PRO A 44 8.50 -1.68 12.18
N ALA A 45 7.66 -2.68 11.98
CA ALA A 45 8.01 -4.08 12.19
C ALA A 45 7.72 -4.91 10.94
N THR A 46 8.76 -5.50 10.39
CA THR A 46 8.64 -6.44 9.27
C THR A 46 7.96 -7.73 9.71
N ILE A 47 6.96 -8.19 8.97
CA ILE A 47 6.30 -9.47 9.19
C ILE A 47 6.56 -10.45 8.04
N HIS A 48 6.95 -11.68 8.38
CA HIS A 48 7.24 -12.74 7.42
C HIS A 48 5.98 -13.22 6.69
N PRO A 49 5.92 -13.22 5.35
CA PRO A 49 4.83 -13.81 4.59
C PRO A 49 4.81 -15.33 4.77
N ALA A 50 3.87 -15.83 5.55
CA ALA A 50 3.72 -17.27 5.80
C ALA A 50 2.28 -17.58 6.20
N GLU A 51 1.84 -18.79 5.87
CA GLU A 51 0.56 -19.39 6.28
C GLU A 51 -0.63 -18.41 6.15
N PRO A 52 -1.06 -18.10 4.93
CA PRO A 52 -2.09 -17.10 4.66
C PRO A 52 -3.50 -17.60 5.01
N THR A 53 -3.67 -18.15 6.21
CA THR A 53 -4.99 -18.50 6.71
C THR A 53 -5.61 -17.30 7.44
N ALA A 54 -6.92 -17.13 7.30
CA ALA A 54 -7.66 -16.04 7.93
C ALA A 54 -7.39 -15.95 9.44
N ALA A 55 -7.45 -17.08 10.14
CA ALA A 55 -7.19 -17.12 11.59
C ALA A 55 -5.73 -16.84 11.95
N GLY A 56 -4.78 -17.37 11.18
CA GLY A 56 -3.35 -17.17 11.40
C GLY A 56 -2.94 -15.73 11.19
N VAL A 57 -3.38 -15.09 10.10
CA VAL A 57 -3.11 -13.69 9.82
C VAL A 57 -3.78 -12.79 10.86
N ALA A 58 -5.05 -13.02 11.20
CA ALA A 58 -5.75 -12.25 12.22
C ALA A 58 -5.04 -12.30 13.58
N ALA A 59 -4.61 -13.49 14.02
CA ALA A 59 -3.88 -13.65 15.29
C ALA A 59 -2.53 -12.92 15.30
N ARG A 60 -1.86 -12.84 14.15
CA ARG A 60 -0.61 -12.09 14.01
C ARG A 60 -0.86 -10.58 14.04
N LEU A 61 -1.86 -10.11 13.27
CA LEU A 61 -2.20 -8.69 13.17
C LEU A 61 -2.76 -8.12 14.48
N ALA A 62 -3.39 -8.93 15.32
CA ALA A 62 -3.86 -8.52 16.66
C ALA A 62 -2.75 -8.00 17.60
N ARG A 63 -1.48 -8.16 17.22
CA ARG A 63 -0.30 -7.70 17.96
C ARG A 63 0.18 -6.32 17.50
N PHE A 64 -0.48 -5.71 16.51
CA PHE A 64 -0.08 -4.47 15.85
C PHE A 64 -1.18 -3.42 15.97
N ASP A 65 -0.77 -2.17 15.90
CA ASP A 65 -1.65 -1.02 16.02
C ASP A 65 -2.08 -0.47 14.66
N GLY A 66 -1.32 -0.79 13.62
CA GLY A 66 -1.60 -0.42 12.23
C GLY A 66 -0.86 -1.31 11.24
N VAL A 67 -1.21 -1.19 9.98
CA VAL A 67 -0.63 -1.97 8.87
C VAL A 67 -0.24 -1.04 7.74
N LEU A 68 0.91 -1.30 7.14
CA LEU A 68 1.35 -0.70 5.90
C LEU A 68 1.58 -1.81 4.88
N LEU A 69 0.78 -1.86 3.81
CA LEU A 69 1.00 -2.75 2.67
C LEU A 69 1.93 -2.05 1.67
N PRO A 70 3.18 -2.52 1.48
CA PRO A 70 4.15 -1.83 0.64
C PRO A 70 3.98 -2.14 -0.86
N GLY A 71 4.73 -1.41 -1.69
CA GLY A 71 4.96 -1.74 -3.09
C GLY A 71 5.64 -3.09 -3.29
N GLY A 72 5.81 -3.53 -4.54
CA GLY A 72 6.43 -4.82 -4.89
C GLY A 72 6.17 -5.21 -6.34
N GLY A 73 6.50 -6.44 -6.70
CA GLY A 73 6.17 -7.05 -7.99
C GLY A 73 4.66 -7.22 -8.22
N ASP A 74 4.29 -7.76 -9.37
CA ASP A 74 2.90 -7.85 -9.78
C ASP A 74 2.13 -8.94 -9.01
N LEU A 75 0.81 -8.75 -8.89
CA LEU A 75 -0.10 -9.80 -8.47
C LEU A 75 -0.32 -10.81 -9.59
N ALA A 76 -0.40 -12.09 -9.25
CA ALA A 76 -0.77 -13.14 -10.20
C ALA A 76 -2.11 -12.81 -10.88
N PRO A 77 -2.20 -12.82 -12.21
CA PRO A 77 -3.40 -12.41 -12.95
C PRO A 77 -4.68 -13.16 -12.54
N TYR A 78 -4.57 -14.43 -12.23
CA TYR A 78 -5.71 -15.23 -11.78
C TYR A 78 -6.30 -14.76 -10.44
N ARG A 79 -5.56 -14.01 -9.61
CA ARG A 79 -6.02 -13.45 -8.33
C ARG A 79 -7.12 -12.40 -8.50
N TYR A 80 -7.12 -11.70 -9.64
CA TYR A 80 -8.15 -10.73 -9.99
C TYR A 80 -9.03 -11.17 -11.19
N GLY A 81 -9.03 -12.50 -11.48
CA GLY A 81 -9.93 -13.11 -12.44
C GLY A 81 -9.50 -13.04 -13.91
N ALA A 82 -8.28 -12.64 -14.20
CA ALA A 82 -7.75 -12.71 -15.56
C ALA A 82 -7.47 -14.16 -15.94
N THR A 83 -7.75 -14.52 -17.19
CA THR A 83 -7.55 -15.87 -17.75
C THR A 83 -6.26 -16.00 -18.54
N ASP A 84 -5.62 -14.87 -18.83
CA ASP A 84 -4.37 -14.75 -19.56
C ASP A 84 -3.35 -13.97 -18.72
N THR A 85 -2.10 -14.05 -19.12
CA THR A 85 -0.99 -13.32 -18.50
C THR A 85 -0.29 -12.50 -19.58
N HIS A 86 -0.23 -11.19 -19.37
CA HIS A 86 0.50 -10.29 -20.27
C HIS A 86 2.02 -10.47 -20.09
N ASP A 87 2.78 -10.31 -21.18
CA ASP A 87 4.24 -10.52 -21.17
C ASP A 87 5.02 -9.56 -20.25
N SER A 88 4.41 -8.43 -19.89
CA SER A 88 5.00 -7.45 -18.96
C SER A 88 4.89 -7.83 -17.48
N VAL A 89 4.09 -8.84 -17.14
CA VAL A 89 3.91 -9.28 -15.74
C VAL A 89 5.22 -9.87 -15.21
N TYR A 90 5.65 -9.40 -14.04
CA TYR A 90 6.94 -9.78 -13.47
C TYR A 90 6.88 -9.98 -11.96
N ASP A 91 7.83 -10.76 -11.44
CA ASP A 91 8.10 -10.95 -10.00
C ASP A 91 6.87 -11.41 -9.19
N VAL A 92 6.06 -12.26 -9.78
CA VAL A 92 4.88 -12.87 -9.13
C VAL A 92 5.31 -13.94 -8.15
N ASP A 93 4.78 -13.89 -6.93
CA ASP A 93 4.97 -14.92 -5.91
C ASP A 93 3.62 -15.27 -5.24
N ASP A 94 3.20 -16.51 -5.40
CA ASP A 94 1.89 -16.98 -4.93
C ASP A 94 1.72 -16.94 -3.40
N LEU A 95 2.79 -17.18 -2.65
CA LEU A 95 2.75 -17.10 -1.18
C LEU A 95 2.62 -15.66 -0.72
N GLN A 96 3.40 -14.76 -1.33
CA GLN A 96 3.33 -13.31 -1.08
C GLN A 96 1.94 -12.76 -1.38
N ASP A 97 1.38 -13.13 -2.56
CA ASP A 97 0.05 -12.70 -2.98
C ASP A 97 -1.03 -13.16 -2.00
N ALA A 98 -1.02 -14.46 -1.68
CA ALA A 98 -2.00 -15.04 -0.76
C ALA A 98 -1.92 -14.40 0.63
N PHE A 99 -0.71 -14.14 1.13
CA PHE A 99 -0.49 -13.49 2.42
C PHE A 99 -0.97 -12.05 2.41
N ASP A 100 -0.57 -11.25 1.42
CA ASP A 100 -0.93 -9.83 1.35
C ASP A 100 -2.44 -9.62 1.16
N LEU A 101 -3.10 -10.45 0.34
CA LEU A 101 -4.55 -10.43 0.17
C LEU A 101 -5.28 -10.70 1.49
N GLU A 102 -4.77 -11.65 2.29
CA GLU A 102 -5.37 -11.95 3.59
C GLU A 102 -5.05 -10.87 4.62
N VAL A 103 -3.85 -10.27 4.60
CA VAL A 103 -3.51 -9.10 5.42
C VAL A 103 -4.47 -7.95 5.12
N ALA A 104 -4.75 -7.66 3.85
CA ALA A 104 -5.71 -6.61 3.47
C ALA A 104 -7.10 -6.86 4.07
N ARG A 105 -7.65 -8.08 3.86
CA ARG A 105 -8.96 -8.46 4.39
C ARG A 105 -9.02 -8.36 5.91
N ARG A 106 -8.05 -8.96 6.61
CA ARG A 106 -8.06 -8.99 8.08
C ARG A 106 -7.81 -7.61 8.68
N SER A 107 -7.00 -6.75 8.05
CA SER A 107 -6.84 -5.36 8.51
C SER A 107 -8.16 -4.61 8.49
N ILE A 108 -8.93 -4.74 7.40
CA ILE A 108 -10.26 -4.13 7.27
C ILE A 108 -11.24 -4.72 8.30
N ASP A 109 -11.31 -6.04 8.42
CA ASP A 109 -12.22 -6.71 9.35
C ASP A 109 -11.95 -6.38 10.82
N LEU A 110 -10.68 -6.22 11.19
CA LEU A 110 -10.23 -5.86 12.54
C LEU A 110 -10.28 -4.35 12.81
N GLY A 111 -10.63 -3.54 11.82
CA GLY A 111 -10.58 -2.09 11.91
C GLY A 111 -9.18 -1.55 12.19
N LEU A 112 -8.13 -2.22 11.71
CA LEU A 112 -6.76 -1.73 11.83
C LEU A 112 -6.56 -0.55 10.85
N PRO A 113 -5.95 0.55 11.28
CA PRO A 113 -5.46 1.56 10.36
C PRO A 113 -4.58 0.93 9.29
N LEU A 114 -4.87 1.22 8.02
CA LEU A 114 -4.21 0.61 6.88
C LEU A 114 -3.83 1.67 5.85
N LEU A 115 -2.54 1.81 5.59
CA LEU A 115 -2.00 2.50 4.42
C LEU A 115 -1.53 1.46 3.40
N ALA A 116 -2.00 1.56 2.16
CA ALA A 116 -1.62 0.66 1.08
C ALA A 116 -0.96 1.44 -0.07
N ILE A 117 0.27 1.07 -0.44
CA ILE A 117 1.12 1.80 -1.39
C ILE A 117 1.38 0.95 -2.63
N CYS A 118 1.17 1.51 -3.82
CA CYS A 118 1.44 0.92 -5.13
C CYS A 118 0.82 -0.47 -5.27
N ARG A 119 1.61 -1.55 -5.27
CA ARG A 119 1.09 -2.91 -5.21
C ARG A 119 0.11 -3.12 -4.05
N GLY A 120 0.32 -2.47 -2.90
CA GLY A 120 -0.59 -2.53 -1.76
C GLY A 120 -2.01 -2.06 -2.11
N LEU A 121 -2.17 -0.96 -2.87
CA LEU A 121 -3.46 -0.50 -3.39
C LEU A 121 -4.10 -1.58 -4.28
N GLN A 122 -3.33 -2.20 -5.17
CA GLN A 122 -3.80 -3.26 -6.07
C GLN A 122 -4.24 -4.50 -5.29
N VAL A 123 -3.52 -4.85 -4.22
CA VAL A 123 -3.88 -5.94 -3.29
C VAL A 123 -5.22 -5.66 -2.63
N VAL A 124 -5.43 -4.46 -2.08
CA VAL A 124 -6.72 -4.12 -1.44
C VAL A 124 -7.85 -4.11 -2.47
N ASN A 125 -7.63 -3.52 -3.65
CA ASN A 125 -8.61 -3.54 -4.73
C ASN A 125 -9.03 -4.97 -5.09
N THR A 126 -8.06 -5.86 -5.27
CA THR A 126 -8.27 -7.28 -5.60
C THR A 126 -8.93 -8.05 -4.45
N ALA A 127 -8.52 -7.80 -3.20
CA ALA A 127 -9.09 -8.43 -2.01
C ALA A 127 -10.59 -8.15 -1.86
N LEU A 128 -11.04 -6.98 -2.35
CA LEU A 128 -12.45 -6.55 -2.38
C LEU A 128 -13.15 -6.84 -3.72
N GLY A 129 -12.56 -7.68 -4.57
CA GLY A 129 -13.18 -8.16 -5.82
C GLY A 129 -13.03 -7.22 -7.01
N GLY A 130 -12.11 -6.25 -6.94
CA GLY A 130 -11.72 -5.43 -8.09
C GLY A 130 -10.81 -6.16 -9.07
N THR A 131 -10.54 -5.54 -10.23
CA THR A 131 -9.69 -6.07 -11.29
C THR A 131 -8.58 -5.07 -11.65
N LEU A 132 -7.55 -5.56 -12.35
CA LEU A 132 -6.41 -4.77 -12.79
C LEU A 132 -6.24 -4.88 -14.30
N HIS A 133 -5.81 -3.80 -14.94
CA HIS A 133 -5.12 -3.85 -16.22
C HIS A 133 -3.68 -4.30 -15.97
N GLN A 134 -3.23 -5.34 -16.66
CA GLN A 134 -1.91 -5.94 -16.49
C GLN A 134 -0.79 -5.07 -17.07
N ASP A 135 -1.13 -4.20 -18.00
CA ASP A 135 -0.22 -3.24 -18.62
C ASP A 135 -0.99 -1.99 -19.08
N MET A 136 -0.45 -0.82 -18.79
CA MET A 136 -1.07 0.45 -19.19
C MET A 136 -0.90 0.76 -20.67
N GLY A 137 0.05 0.11 -21.32
CA GLY A 137 0.33 0.18 -22.74
C GLY A 137 0.97 1.48 -23.22
N GLY A 138 2.19 1.37 -23.73
CA GLY A 138 2.95 2.40 -24.41
C GLY A 138 3.60 3.48 -23.54
N PRO A 139 4.64 4.13 -24.07
CA PRO A 139 5.48 5.05 -23.30
C PRO A 139 4.75 6.29 -22.77
N ASP A 140 3.66 6.71 -23.42
CA ASP A 140 2.89 7.89 -23.03
C ASP A 140 1.88 7.61 -21.89
N ARG A 141 1.76 6.35 -21.46
CA ARG A 141 0.85 5.89 -20.40
C ARG A 141 1.58 5.18 -19.27
N GLU A 142 2.89 5.07 -19.35
CA GLU A 142 3.68 4.46 -18.28
C GLU A 142 3.89 5.45 -17.15
N HIS A 143 3.46 5.05 -15.96
CA HIS A 143 3.77 5.74 -14.71
C HIS A 143 5.06 5.17 -14.11
N ARG A 144 6.15 5.12 -14.90
CA ARG A 144 7.46 4.61 -14.48
C ARG A 144 8.52 5.71 -14.44
N HIS A 145 9.17 5.89 -13.29
CA HIS A 145 10.22 6.89 -13.07
C HIS A 145 9.79 8.32 -13.44
N VAL A 146 8.54 8.64 -13.17
CA VAL A 146 7.98 9.96 -13.44
C VAL A 146 7.42 10.58 -12.18
N VAL A 147 7.53 11.90 -12.10
CA VAL A 147 6.84 12.71 -11.09
C VAL A 147 5.80 13.53 -11.82
N HIS A 148 4.55 13.40 -11.42
CA HIS A 148 3.47 14.16 -12.04
C HIS A 148 2.33 14.44 -11.06
N PRO A 149 1.48 15.46 -11.38
CA PRO A 149 0.45 15.90 -10.47
C PRO A 149 -0.69 14.89 -10.36
N MET A 150 -1.11 14.63 -9.11
CA MET A 150 -2.31 13.90 -8.78
C MET A 150 -3.38 14.84 -8.26
N ALA A 151 -4.59 14.76 -8.84
CA ALA A 151 -5.76 15.46 -8.30
C ALA A 151 -6.38 14.64 -7.18
N ILE A 152 -6.52 15.23 -6.00
CA ILE A 152 -7.10 14.60 -4.80
C ILE A 152 -8.50 15.15 -4.57
N ARG A 153 -9.43 14.27 -4.27
CA ARG A 153 -10.83 14.64 -4.01
C ARG A 153 -10.95 15.40 -2.69
N ARG A 154 -11.60 16.57 -2.76
CA ARG A 154 -11.92 17.37 -1.57
C ARG A 154 -12.76 16.60 -0.57
N GLY A 155 -12.45 16.72 0.71
CA GLY A 155 -13.12 16.04 1.82
C GLY A 155 -12.73 14.58 2.01
N SER A 156 -11.74 14.08 1.25
CA SER A 156 -11.20 12.73 1.40
C SER A 156 -10.22 12.63 2.57
N LEU A 157 -9.94 11.40 3.02
CA LEU A 157 -8.86 11.14 3.98
C LEU A 157 -7.48 11.44 3.38
N LEU A 158 -7.32 11.25 2.06
CA LEU A 158 -6.10 11.63 1.35
C LEU A 158 -5.86 13.12 1.38
N GLU A 159 -6.90 13.95 1.14
CA GLU A 159 -6.77 15.40 1.26
C GLU A 159 -6.40 15.81 2.69
N GLN A 160 -7.05 15.22 3.69
CA GLN A 160 -6.74 15.50 5.09
C GLN A 160 -5.30 15.13 5.45
N ALA A 161 -4.83 13.99 4.97
CA ALA A 161 -3.48 13.49 5.23
C ALA A 161 -2.40 14.33 4.52
N THR A 162 -2.62 14.67 3.24
CA THR A 162 -1.65 15.45 2.45
C THR A 162 -1.75 16.96 2.68
N GLY A 163 -2.89 17.44 3.19
CA GLY A 163 -3.18 18.86 3.32
C GLY A 163 -3.40 19.60 1.98
N ALA A 164 -3.62 18.87 0.87
CA ALA A 164 -3.68 19.44 -0.47
C ALA A 164 -4.69 18.74 -1.38
N GLU A 165 -5.33 19.50 -2.29
CA GLU A 165 -6.17 18.97 -3.36
C GLU A 165 -5.34 18.52 -4.59
N LYS A 166 -4.03 18.76 -4.58
CA LYS A 166 -3.09 18.37 -5.63
C LYS A 166 -1.71 18.14 -5.04
N VAL A 167 -1.07 17.04 -5.39
CA VAL A 167 0.30 16.71 -4.98
C VAL A 167 1.14 16.31 -6.19
N GLU A 168 2.45 16.55 -6.13
CA GLU A 168 3.40 15.94 -7.07
C GLU A 168 3.78 14.56 -6.53
N ALA A 169 3.57 13.52 -7.33
CA ALA A 169 3.70 12.13 -6.91
C ALA A 169 4.75 11.37 -7.72
N SER A 170 5.63 10.66 -7.03
CA SER A 170 6.60 9.76 -7.65
C SER A 170 5.91 8.45 -8.03
N CYS A 171 5.90 8.11 -9.32
CA CYS A 171 5.25 6.94 -9.86
C CYS A 171 6.23 5.92 -10.43
N TYR A 172 6.00 4.65 -10.08
CA TYR A 172 6.74 3.52 -10.60
C TYR A 172 5.83 2.29 -10.74
N HIS A 173 4.90 2.34 -11.71
CA HIS A 173 4.00 1.21 -11.99
C HIS A 173 3.62 1.15 -13.48
N HIS A 174 3.29 -0.03 -13.95
CA HIS A 174 2.76 -0.29 -15.29
C HIS A 174 1.36 -0.93 -15.23
N GLN A 175 0.96 -1.41 -14.06
CA GLN A 175 -0.39 -1.90 -13.83
C GLN A 175 -1.25 -0.80 -13.20
N ARG A 176 -2.56 -0.87 -13.41
CA ARG A 176 -3.54 0.06 -12.82
C ARG A 176 -4.85 -0.64 -12.49
N VAL A 177 -5.66 -0.01 -11.67
CA VAL A 177 -7.02 -0.45 -11.41
C VAL A 177 -7.84 -0.38 -12.70
N ASP A 178 -8.50 -1.48 -13.04
CA ASP A 178 -9.51 -1.57 -14.10
C ASP A 178 -10.90 -1.33 -13.50
N ARG A 179 -11.36 -2.22 -12.62
CA ARG A 179 -12.61 -2.08 -11.89
C ARG A 179 -12.32 -2.02 -10.39
N THR A 180 -12.90 -1.03 -9.71
CA THR A 180 -12.77 -0.89 -8.26
C THR A 180 -13.48 -2.01 -7.52
N GLY A 181 -12.88 -2.47 -6.42
CA GLY A 181 -13.46 -3.44 -5.50
C GLY A 181 -14.69 -2.89 -4.76
N ALA A 182 -15.45 -3.80 -4.18
CA ALA A 182 -16.69 -3.47 -3.49
C ALA A 182 -16.49 -2.45 -2.37
N GLY A 183 -17.28 -1.38 -2.40
CA GLY A 183 -17.27 -0.30 -1.40
C GLY A 183 -16.13 0.71 -1.56
N LEU A 184 -15.11 0.43 -2.38
CA LEU A 184 -14.03 1.38 -2.61
C LEU A 184 -14.53 2.63 -3.35
N THR A 185 -13.99 3.76 -2.94
CA THR A 185 -14.24 5.07 -3.55
C THR A 185 -12.92 5.63 -4.08
N ILE A 186 -12.95 6.14 -5.32
CA ILE A 186 -11.78 6.78 -5.93
C ILE A 186 -11.61 8.17 -5.32
N THR A 187 -10.40 8.45 -4.81
CA THR A 187 -10.08 9.71 -4.12
C THR A 187 -8.88 10.43 -4.70
N ALA A 188 -8.14 9.80 -5.62
CA ALA A 188 -7.13 10.51 -6.43
C ALA A 188 -7.09 9.96 -7.86
N ARG A 189 -6.74 10.85 -8.82
CA ARG A 189 -6.50 10.52 -10.22
C ARG A 189 -5.33 11.29 -10.79
N ALA A 190 -4.63 10.65 -11.72
CA ALA A 190 -3.70 11.32 -12.61
C ALA A 190 -4.44 12.02 -13.76
N ALA A 191 -3.72 12.82 -14.55
CA ALA A 191 -4.29 13.59 -15.65
C ALA A 191 -4.85 12.73 -16.80
N ASP A 192 -4.37 11.49 -16.93
CA ASP A 192 -4.82 10.47 -17.91
C ASP A 192 -5.99 9.62 -17.39
N ASP A 193 -6.62 10.03 -16.28
CA ASP A 193 -7.72 9.34 -15.61
C ASP A 193 -7.31 8.05 -14.86
N THR A 194 -6.03 7.72 -14.79
CA THR A 194 -5.55 6.60 -13.96
C THR A 194 -5.98 6.78 -12.51
N VAL A 195 -6.53 5.71 -11.93
CA VAL A 195 -6.90 5.68 -10.50
C VAL A 195 -5.62 5.62 -9.67
N GLU A 196 -5.43 6.65 -8.86
CA GLU A 196 -4.22 6.84 -8.06
C GLU A 196 -4.50 6.81 -6.55
N GLY A 197 -5.75 6.94 -6.13
CA GLY A 197 -6.13 6.86 -4.73
C GLY A 197 -7.45 6.20 -4.50
N LEU A 198 -7.53 5.38 -3.44
CA LEU A 198 -8.73 4.67 -3.02
C LEU A 198 -8.95 4.82 -1.50
N GLU A 199 -10.20 4.94 -1.11
CA GLU A 199 -10.66 4.88 0.28
C GLU A 199 -11.84 3.93 0.41
N LEU A 200 -12.11 3.44 1.62
CA LEU A 200 -13.23 2.56 1.93
C LEU A 200 -14.11 3.25 2.99
N PRO A 201 -15.12 4.03 2.60
CA PRO A 201 -16.01 4.71 3.54
C PRO A 201 -16.78 3.72 4.42
N GLY A 202 -16.94 4.09 5.70
CA GLY A 202 -17.74 3.30 6.65
C GLY A 202 -17.01 2.12 7.30
N VAL A 203 -15.69 1.96 7.08
CA VAL A 203 -14.89 1.01 7.87
C VAL A 203 -14.61 1.54 9.27
N LEU A 204 -14.33 0.64 10.21
CA LEU A 204 -14.05 1.00 11.61
C LEU A 204 -12.71 1.71 11.80
N GLY A 205 -11.72 1.40 10.94
CA GLY A 205 -10.37 1.96 10.98
C GLY A 205 -10.14 3.02 9.91
N TRP A 206 -9.06 3.80 10.07
CA TRP A 206 -8.56 4.67 9.02
C TRP A 206 -8.01 3.84 7.86
N PHE A 207 -8.43 4.15 6.64
CA PHE A 207 -7.94 3.46 5.44
C PHE A 207 -7.71 4.43 4.30
N ALA A 208 -6.50 4.43 3.77
CA ALA A 208 -6.16 5.07 2.51
C ALA A 208 -5.22 4.19 1.69
N ALA A 209 -5.38 4.25 0.37
CA ALA A 209 -4.51 3.56 -0.56
C ALA A 209 -4.09 4.51 -1.69
N VAL A 210 -2.81 4.47 -2.06
CA VAL A 210 -2.22 5.28 -3.12
C VAL A 210 -1.44 4.40 -4.10
N GLN A 211 -1.52 4.73 -5.40
CA GLN A 211 -0.81 3.97 -6.43
C GLN A 211 0.63 4.46 -6.61
N TRP A 212 0.91 5.72 -6.27
CA TRP A 212 2.26 6.30 -6.29
C TRP A 212 3.10 5.89 -5.07
N HIS A 213 4.35 6.32 -5.02
CA HIS A 213 5.32 6.04 -3.96
C HIS A 213 5.59 7.28 -3.09
N PRO A 214 4.79 7.54 -2.04
CA PRO A 214 5.01 8.69 -1.16
C PRO A 214 6.35 8.60 -0.41
N GLU A 215 6.85 7.39 -0.13
CA GLU A 215 8.12 7.17 0.56
C GLU A 215 9.32 7.77 -0.16
N ASP A 216 9.26 7.92 -1.49
CA ASP A 216 10.37 8.43 -2.29
C ASP A 216 10.71 9.87 -1.91
N THR A 217 9.69 10.69 -1.63
CA THR A 217 9.84 12.12 -1.34
C THR A 217 9.39 12.53 0.07
N ALA A 218 8.86 11.62 0.88
CA ALA A 218 8.39 11.92 2.24
C ALA A 218 9.45 12.57 3.16
N HIS A 219 10.74 12.45 2.84
CA HIS A 219 11.81 13.05 3.62
C HIS A 219 11.95 14.57 3.39
N GLU A 220 11.38 15.10 2.31
CA GLU A 220 11.45 16.52 1.91
C GLU A 220 10.07 17.13 1.60
N ASP A 221 9.05 16.32 1.34
CA ASP A 221 7.69 16.76 1.05
C ASP A 221 6.72 16.42 2.20
N PRO A 222 6.26 17.43 2.96
CA PRO A 222 5.31 17.21 4.06
C PRO A 222 3.98 16.60 3.62
N ALA A 223 3.52 16.83 2.37
CA ALA A 223 2.30 16.23 1.87
C ALA A 223 2.43 14.71 1.74
N GLN A 224 3.59 14.24 1.29
CA GLN A 224 3.89 12.80 1.19
C GLN A 224 4.13 12.18 2.57
N GLN A 225 4.84 12.87 3.47
CA GLN A 225 5.02 12.44 4.85
C GLN A 225 3.69 12.35 5.60
N GLY A 226 2.75 13.25 5.33
CA GLY A 226 1.43 13.32 5.97
C GLY A 226 0.61 12.02 5.87
N LEU A 227 0.82 11.20 4.84
CA LEU A 227 0.18 9.88 4.72
C LEU A 227 0.65 8.90 5.82
N PHE A 228 1.94 8.91 6.13
CA PHE A 228 2.52 8.11 7.21
C PHE A 228 2.14 8.64 8.58
N ASP A 229 2.09 9.98 8.72
CA ASP A 229 1.66 10.65 9.96
C ASP A 229 0.19 10.31 10.27
N ALA A 230 -0.69 10.29 9.26
CA ALA A 230 -2.08 9.92 9.39
C ALA A 230 -2.26 8.44 9.80
N LEU A 231 -1.51 7.52 9.18
CA LEU A 231 -1.49 6.10 9.57
C LEU A 231 -1.10 5.94 11.04
N VAL A 232 0.03 6.54 11.44
CA VAL A 232 0.58 6.41 12.80
C VAL A 232 -0.30 7.13 13.82
N GLY A 233 -0.90 8.27 13.46
CA GLY A 233 -1.89 8.98 14.26
C GLY A 233 -3.10 8.09 14.56
N ALA A 234 -3.71 7.53 13.52
CA ALA A 234 -4.84 6.61 13.67
C ALA A 234 -4.50 5.33 14.47
N ALA A 235 -3.28 4.82 14.32
CA ALA A 235 -2.79 3.68 15.10
C ALA A 235 -2.64 4.02 16.59
N ARG A 236 -2.25 5.24 16.92
CA ARG A 236 -2.13 5.72 18.30
C ARG A 236 -3.49 5.90 18.99
N ASP A 237 -4.49 6.33 18.25
CA ASP A 237 -5.83 6.62 18.76
C ASP A 237 -6.67 5.35 19.07
N ARG A 238 -6.13 4.16 18.77
CA ARG A 238 -6.77 2.86 19.09
C ARG A 238 -6.64 2.48 20.57
N HIS A 239 -5.74 3.10 21.32
CA HIS A 239 -5.46 2.86 22.73
C HIS A 239 -5.95 4.01 23.60
#